data_37c2b08a8c6274661eaca4546f27b4d9
#
_entry.id   37c2b08a8c6274661eaca4546f27b4d9
#
_cell.length_a   1.000
_cell.length_b   1.000
_cell.length_c   1.000
_cell.angle_alpha   90.00
_cell.angle_beta   90.00
_cell.angle_gamma   90.00
#
_symmetry.space_group_name_H-M   'P 1'
#
loop_
_entity.id
_entity.type
_entity.pdbx_description
1 polymer ?
#
loop_
_entity_poly.entity_id
_entity_poly.type
_entity_poly.pdbx_seq_one_letter_code
_entity_poly.pdbx_strand_id
1 'polypeptide(L)'
;MSALLEDSLSVAILQMLAQAPDESGVSLPRLGKRLGQGASVLMRRLTLMGDAAIGGVRGPGWVRVAQHDDRWVAHLQAPGRAQVQTLPPADEIPG
;
A
#
# COMPACT_ATOMS: atom_id res chain seq x y z
N MET A 1 -6.35 16.92 3.97
CA MET A 1 -5.08 16.32 4.30
C MET A 1 -5.30 14.85 4.64
N SER A 2 -4.54 13.96 4.06
CA SER A 2 -4.75 12.52 4.23
C SER A 2 -3.97 12.02 5.45
N ALA A 3 -4.68 11.49 6.43
CA ALA A 3 -4.04 10.85 7.58
C ALA A 3 -3.22 9.63 7.16
N LEU A 4 -3.52 9.02 6.02
CA LEU A 4 -2.78 7.88 5.51
C LEU A 4 -1.34 8.23 5.17
N LEU A 5 -1.09 9.44 4.66
CA LEU A 5 0.27 9.87 4.33
C LEU A 5 1.07 10.26 5.57
N GLU A 6 0.41 10.45 6.70
CA GLU A 6 1.09 10.70 7.97
C GLU A 6 1.47 9.40 8.67
N ASP A 7 0.92 8.28 8.23
CA ASP A 7 1.19 6.97 8.80
C ASP A 7 2.38 6.33 8.10
N SER A 8 3.43 6.06 8.85
CA SER A 8 4.66 5.51 8.29
C SER A 8 4.46 4.14 7.65
N LEU A 9 3.53 3.34 8.17
CA LEU A 9 3.24 2.03 7.57
C LEU A 9 2.58 2.18 6.21
N SER A 10 1.62 3.08 6.06
CA SER A 10 0.98 3.33 4.77
C SER A 10 1.99 3.82 3.74
N VAL A 11 2.88 4.73 4.13
CA VAL A 11 3.94 5.22 3.26
C VAL A 11 4.88 4.09 2.84
N ALA A 12 5.28 3.24 3.79
CA ALA A 12 6.16 2.12 3.50
C ALA A 12 5.52 1.14 2.53
N ILE A 13 4.23 0.86 2.67
CA ILE A 13 3.51 0.00 1.74
C ILE A 13 3.51 0.59 0.34
N LEU A 14 3.18 1.88 0.21
CA LEU A 14 3.17 2.54 -1.09
C LEU A 14 4.54 2.50 -1.76
N GLN A 15 5.59 2.76 -0.99
CA GLN A 15 6.95 2.73 -1.52
C GLN A 15 7.36 1.34 -1.98
N MET A 16 7.00 0.30 -1.23
CA MET A 16 7.29 -1.07 -1.63
C MET A 16 6.56 -1.46 -2.92
N LEU A 17 5.30 -1.07 -3.04
CA LEU A 17 4.52 -1.36 -4.26
C LEU A 17 5.11 -0.63 -5.46
N ALA A 18 5.60 0.58 -5.27
CA ALA A 18 6.21 1.36 -6.34
C ALA A 18 7.53 0.77 -6.82
N GLN A 19 8.23 0.04 -5.95
CA GLN A 19 9.49 -0.62 -6.29
C GLN A 19 9.29 -1.97 -6.98
N ALA A 20 8.07 -2.49 -7.02
CA ALA A 20 7.81 -3.75 -7.70
C ALA A 20 8.13 -3.60 -9.19
N PRO A 21 8.86 -4.56 -9.77
CA PRO A 21 9.39 -4.41 -11.14
C PRO A 21 8.31 -4.49 -12.23
N ASP A 22 7.15 -4.99 -11.90
CA ASP A 22 6.08 -5.16 -12.87
C ASP A 22 4.72 -4.95 -12.21
N GLU A 23 3.66 -5.18 -12.99
CA GLU A 23 2.29 -5.01 -12.50
C GLU A 23 1.77 -6.21 -11.72
N SER A 24 2.60 -7.19 -11.47
CA SER A 24 2.17 -8.38 -10.71
C SER A 24 1.90 -8.08 -9.25
N GLY A 25 2.38 -6.94 -8.75
CA GLY A 25 2.13 -6.53 -7.38
C GLY A 25 3.06 -7.19 -6.38
N VAL A 26 2.74 -7.05 -5.10
CA VAL A 26 3.52 -7.63 -4.01
C VAL A 26 2.58 -8.44 -3.12
N SER A 27 2.93 -9.68 -2.81
CA SER A 27 2.11 -10.53 -1.96
C SER A 27 2.10 -10.02 -0.52
N LEU A 28 1.00 -10.25 0.18
CA LEU A 28 0.89 -9.86 1.58
C LEU A 28 1.93 -10.53 2.48
N PRO A 29 2.25 -11.83 2.32
CA PRO A 29 3.32 -12.43 3.10
C PRO A 29 4.66 -11.72 2.90
N ARG A 30 4.95 -11.30 1.68
CA ARG A 30 6.19 -10.56 1.39
C ARG A 30 6.19 -9.19 2.04
N LEU A 31 5.07 -8.47 1.96
CA LEU A 31 4.92 -7.18 2.64
C LEU A 31 5.12 -7.34 4.15
N GLY A 32 4.47 -8.35 4.73
CA GLY A 32 4.57 -8.60 6.16
C GLY A 32 5.99 -8.89 6.61
N LYS A 33 6.69 -9.71 5.85
CA LYS A 33 8.07 -10.07 6.15
C LYS A 33 9.00 -8.85 6.07
N ARG A 34 8.82 -8.02 5.04
CA ARG A 34 9.67 -6.84 4.85
C ARG A 34 9.37 -5.74 5.85
N LEU A 35 8.11 -5.59 6.23
CA LEU A 35 7.69 -4.50 7.11
C LEU A 35 7.55 -4.92 8.57
N GLY A 36 7.69 -6.22 8.85
CA GLY A 36 7.55 -6.72 10.22
C GLY A 36 6.12 -6.61 10.75
N GLN A 37 5.12 -6.78 9.88
CA GLN A 37 3.72 -6.61 10.26
C GLN A 37 2.92 -7.87 9.96
N GLY A 38 1.87 -8.09 10.75
CA GLY A 38 0.95 -9.19 10.51
C GLY A 38 -0.01 -8.93 9.37
N ALA A 39 -0.56 -10.02 8.80
CA ALA A 39 -1.46 -9.93 7.66
C ALA A 39 -2.69 -9.08 7.94
N SER A 40 -3.29 -9.19 9.13
CA SER A 40 -4.50 -8.44 9.46
C SER A 40 -4.22 -6.93 9.52
N VAL A 41 -3.05 -6.54 10.02
CA VAL A 41 -2.65 -5.12 10.04
C VAL A 41 -2.49 -4.59 8.62
N LEU A 42 -1.83 -5.38 7.76
CA LEU A 42 -1.63 -5.00 6.36
C LEU A 42 -2.96 -4.88 5.62
N MET A 43 -3.84 -5.86 5.78
CA MET A 43 -5.15 -5.82 5.12
C MET A 43 -5.96 -4.61 5.52
N ARG A 44 -5.90 -4.25 6.79
CA ARG A 44 -6.60 -3.07 7.29
C ARG A 44 -6.09 -1.79 6.61
N ARG A 45 -4.75 -1.65 6.53
CA ARG A 45 -4.16 -0.49 5.86
C ARG A 45 -4.47 -0.47 4.36
N LEU A 46 -4.34 -1.61 3.71
CA LEU A 46 -4.63 -1.70 2.29
C LEU A 46 -6.11 -1.39 1.99
N THR A 47 -7.01 -1.82 2.86
CA THR A 47 -8.43 -1.50 2.72
C THR A 47 -8.67 0.01 2.81
N LEU A 48 -8.00 0.68 3.76
CA LEU A 48 -8.12 2.14 3.91
C LEU A 48 -7.56 2.89 2.71
N MET A 49 -6.52 2.36 2.07
CA MET A 49 -5.90 2.97 0.89
C MET A 49 -6.59 2.59 -0.42
N GLY A 50 -7.51 1.62 -0.39
CA GLY A 50 -8.26 1.20 -1.55
C GLY A 50 -9.43 2.13 -1.84
N ASP A 51 -10.34 1.68 -2.70
CA ASP A 51 -11.52 2.46 -3.08
C ASP A 51 -12.80 2.00 -2.35
N ALA A 52 -12.68 1.12 -1.37
CA ALA A 52 -13.83 0.65 -0.61
C ALA A 52 -14.44 1.79 0.22
N ALA A 53 -15.77 1.82 0.28
CA ALA A 53 -16.46 2.76 1.14
C ALA A 53 -16.51 2.19 2.57
N ILE A 54 -15.97 2.93 3.53
CA ILE A 54 -15.98 2.56 4.93
C ILE A 54 -16.70 3.67 5.70
N GLY A 55 -17.79 3.32 6.36
CA GLY A 55 -18.55 4.31 7.09
C GLY A 55 -19.11 5.42 6.19
N GLY A 56 -19.41 5.11 4.94
CA GLY A 56 -19.91 6.08 3.99
C GLY A 56 -18.85 6.93 3.31
N VAL A 57 -17.57 6.73 3.65
CA VAL A 57 -16.46 7.48 3.06
C VAL A 57 -15.68 6.57 2.15
N ARG A 58 -15.56 6.96 0.88
CA ARG A 58 -14.79 6.20 -0.09
C ARG A 58 -13.31 6.48 0.06
N GLY A 59 -12.49 5.42 0.03
CA GLY A 59 -11.04 5.54 0.12
C GLY A 59 -10.43 6.15 -1.14
N PRO A 60 -9.14 6.48 -1.08
CA PRO A 60 -8.46 7.20 -2.18
C PRO A 60 -8.19 6.35 -3.43
N GLY A 61 -8.37 5.04 -3.37
CA GLY A 61 -8.12 4.19 -4.54
C GLY A 61 -6.66 4.10 -4.93
N TRP A 62 -5.74 4.20 -3.97
CA TRP A 62 -4.31 4.15 -4.25
C TRP A 62 -3.82 2.74 -4.53
N VAL A 63 -4.46 1.73 -3.94
CA VAL A 63 -4.05 0.34 -4.07
C VAL A 63 -5.27 -0.52 -4.33
N ARG A 64 -5.01 -1.70 -4.86
CA ARG A 64 -6.02 -2.74 -5.03
C ARG A 64 -5.45 -4.05 -4.51
N VAL A 65 -6.28 -4.81 -3.79
CA VAL A 65 -5.91 -6.13 -3.31
C VAL A 65 -6.70 -7.16 -4.10
N ALA A 66 -6.01 -8.14 -4.64
CA ALA A 66 -6.62 -9.23 -5.39
C ALA A 66 -6.11 -10.56 -4.88
N GLN A 67 -6.93 -11.60 -5.04
CA GLN A 67 -6.53 -12.95 -4.65
C GLN A 67 -6.11 -13.72 -5.90
N HIS A 68 -4.89 -14.27 -5.85
CA HIS A 68 -4.32 -15.10 -6.92
C HIS A 68 -3.79 -16.37 -6.30
N ASP A 69 -4.30 -17.54 -6.72
CA ASP A 69 -3.80 -18.84 -6.27
C ASP A 69 -3.69 -18.93 -4.74
N ASP A 70 -4.77 -18.55 -4.05
CA ASP A 70 -4.85 -18.55 -2.58
C ASP A 70 -3.92 -17.54 -1.92
N ARG A 71 -3.35 -16.61 -2.67
CA ARG A 71 -2.52 -15.54 -2.13
C ARG A 71 -3.19 -14.19 -2.34
N TRP A 72 -3.09 -13.35 -1.33
CA TRP A 72 -3.48 -11.96 -1.46
C TRP A 72 -2.31 -11.15 -1.98
N VAL A 73 -2.55 -10.38 -3.03
CA VAL A 73 -1.53 -9.57 -3.69
C VAL A 73 -2.03 -8.13 -3.75
N ALA A 74 -1.17 -7.19 -3.37
CA ALA A 74 -1.48 -5.77 -3.43
C ALA A 74 -0.88 -5.16 -4.69
N HIS A 75 -1.68 -4.33 -5.37
CA HIS A 75 -1.27 -3.65 -6.60
C HIS A 75 -1.39 -2.15 -6.42
N LEU A 76 -0.44 -1.42 -6.96
CA LEU A 76 -0.49 0.05 -6.96
C LEU A 76 -1.34 0.52 -8.13
N GLN A 77 -2.33 1.36 -7.84
CA GLN A 77 -3.19 1.96 -8.85
C GLN A 77 -2.65 3.31 -9.30
N ALA A 78 -3.20 3.86 -10.38
CA ALA A 78 -2.73 5.14 -10.91
C ALA A 78 -2.77 6.28 -9.87
N PRO A 79 -3.83 6.44 -9.07
CA PRO A 79 -3.80 7.46 -8.01
C PRO A 79 -2.72 7.22 -6.97
N GLY A 80 -2.40 5.94 -6.68
CA GLY A 80 -1.32 5.61 -5.75
C GLY A 80 0.04 5.96 -6.33
N ARG A 81 0.24 5.73 -7.62
CA ARG A 81 1.50 6.09 -8.28
C ARG A 81 1.73 7.60 -8.21
N ALA A 82 0.68 8.38 -8.39
CA ALA A 82 0.77 9.83 -8.26
C ALA A 82 1.17 10.23 -6.85
N GLN A 83 0.64 9.55 -5.83
CA GLN A 83 1.00 9.85 -4.45
C GLN A 83 2.45 9.48 -4.15
N VAL A 84 2.93 8.36 -4.68
CA VAL A 84 4.33 7.95 -4.46
C VAL A 84 5.30 9.00 -5.00
N GLN A 85 4.96 9.66 -6.09
CA GLN A 85 5.82 10.71 -6.66
C GLN A 85 5.99 11.91 -5.73
N THR A 86 5.09 12.09 -4.77
CA THR A 86 5.19 13.17 -3.78
C THR A 86 5.97 12.75 -2.54
N LEU A 87 6.31 11.46 -2.43
CA LEU A 87 7.03 10.94 -1.27
C LEU A 87 8.53 10.91 -1.54
N PRO A 88 9.37 11.04 -0.49
CA PRO A 88 10.81 10.88 -0.67
C PRO A 88 11.13 9.43 -1.03
N PRO A 89 12.24 9.17 -1.77
CA PRO A 89 12.69 7.80 -2.00
C PRO A 89 12.91 7.06 -0.69
N ALA A 90 12.67 5.73 -0.72
CA ALA A 90 12.75 4.92 0.50
C ALA A 90 14.14 4.94 1.14
N ASP A 91 15.19 5.12 0.33
CA ASP A 91 16.58 5.14 0.80
C ASP A 91 17.10 6.55 1.10
N GLU A 92 16.26 7.58 0.95
CA GLU A 92 16.59 8.95 1.33
C GLU A 92 15.88 9.32 2.64
N ILE A 93 16.06 8.52 3.65
CA ILE A 93 15.47 8.84 4.94
C ILE A 93 16.38 9.86 5.63
N PRO A 94 15.89 11.08 5.88
CA PRO A 94 16.69 12.04 6.65
C PRO A 94 16.93 11.44 8.03
N GLY A 95 18.17 11.27 8.34
CA GLY A 95 18.62 10.61 9.55
C GLY A 95 18.26 11.32 10.82
#